data_46790e89e4436dff3f095d9a76d3e3e9
#
_entry.id   46790e89e4436dff3f095d9a76d3e3e9
#
_cell.length_a   1.000
_cell.length_b   1.000
_cell.length_c   1.000
_cell.angle_alpha   90.00
_cell.angle_beta   90.00
_cell.angle_gamma   90.00
#
_symmetry.space_group_name_H-M   'P 1'
#
loop_
_entity.id
_entity.type
_entity.pdbx_description
1 polymer ?
#
loop_
_entity_poly.entity_id
_entity_poly.type
_entity_poly.pdbx_seq_one_letter_code
_entity_poly.pdbx_strand_id
1 'polypeptide(L)'
;MNNISGIPIFFVVGRPRSGTTLLRMLFDAHPDVTFPPECQFIVNLYPKYKNVNPWKEEDLISFYDDLCNQWLFDTWKMDKNKLKENLLEYAGNHSYGTICKVVYMTYNSLFDKKEIKLIGDKNPGYAIYTKLLLKIFPEAKFIHIVRDYRDNFVSIKNVDFELPIPSIV
;
A
#
# COMPACT_ATOMS: atom_id res chain seq x y z
N MET A 1 5.35 -22.54 -0.39
CA MET A 1 5.01 -21.12 -0.17
C MET A 1 3.51 -20.94 -0.31
N ASN A 2 2.87 -20.26 0.63
CA ASN A 2 1.44 -19.95 0.52
C ASN A 2 1.21 -19.08 -0.73
N ASN A 3 0.13 -19.33 -1.46
CA ASN A 3 -0.20 -18.62 -2.70
C ASN A 3 -0.51 -17.13 -2.42
N ILE A 4 0.53 -16.28 -2.35
CA ILE A 4 0.39 -14.83 -2.09
C ILE A 4 -0.58 -14.17 -3.09
N SER A 5 -0.62 -14.63 -4.34
CA SER A 5 -1.53 -14.06 -5.35
C SER A 5 -2.99 -14.18 -4.93
N GLY A 6 -3.36 -15.24 -4.21
CA GLY A 6 -4.71 -15.50 -3.73
C GLY A 6 -5.11 -14.71 -2.47
N ILE A 7 -4.20 -14.05 -1.78
CA ILE A 7 -4.55 -13.25 -0.59
C ILE A 7 -5.30 -11.98 -1.04
N PRO A 8 -6.54 -11.77 -0.57
CA PRO A 8 -7.31 -10.59 -0.97
C PRO A 8 -6.70 -9.30 -0.41
N ILE A 9 -6.94 -8.19 -1.11
CA ILE A 9 -6.52 -6.84 -0.69
C ILE A 9 -7.73 -5.91 -0.60
N PHE A 10 -7.70 -4.99 0.36
CA PHE A 10 -8.67 -3.90 0.44
C PHE A 10 -7.97 -2.56 0.64
N PHE A 11 -8.63 -1.50 0.21
CA PHE A 11 -8.11 -0.14 0.28
C PHE A 11 -9.00 0.73 1.16
N VAL A 12 -8.39 1.46 2.09
CA VAL A 12 -9.06 2.50 2.86
C VAL A 12 -8.78 3.84 2.20
N VAL A 13 -9.83 4.46 1.70
CA VAL A 13 -9.78 5.76 1.02
C VAL A 13 -10.62 6.79 1.77
N GLY A 14 -10.36 8.05 1.51
CA GLY A 14 -11.12 9.14 2.13
C GLY A 14 -10.27 10.39 2.25
N ARG A 15 -10.90 11.47 2.69
CA ARG A 15 -10.17 12.73 2.88
C ARG A 15 -9.15 12.58 4.02
N PRO A 16 -7.93 13.16 3.92
CA PRO A 16 -7.02 13.25 5.05
C PRO A 16 -7.72 13.81 6.30
N ARG A 17 -7.29 13.42 7.48
CA ARG A 17 -7.89 13.81 8.78
C ARG A 17 -9.32 13.30 9.04
N SER A 18 -9.73 12.23 8.36
CA SER A 18 -11.04 11.58 8.57
C SER A 18 -10.98 10.33 9.47
N GLY A 19 -9.84 10.08 10.15
CA GLY A 19 -9.69 8.90 11.02
C GLY A 19 -9.12 7.67 10.32
N THR A 20 -8.66 7.79 9.07
CA THR A 20 -8.11 6.68 8.29
C THR A 20 -6.90 6.02 8.94
N THR A 21 -6.06 6.79 9.66
CA THR A 21 -4.89 6.24 10.37
C THR A 21 -5.31 5.38 11.56
N LEU A 22 -6.33 5.81 12.34
CA LEU A 22 -6.86 5.02 13.44
C LEU A 22 -7.43 3.70 12.92
N LEU A 23 -8.23 3.75 11.87
CA LEU A 23 -8.79 2.54 11.27
C LEU A 23 -7.69 1.59 10.77
N ARG A 24 -6.64 2.11 10.13
CA ARG A 24 -5.46 1.33 9.74
C ARG A 24 -4.88 0.58 10.94
N MET A 25 -4.65 1.28 12.05
CA MET A 25 -4.05 0.67 13.25
C MET A 25 -4.93 -0.42 13.85
N LEU A 26 -6.26 -0.22 13.86
CA LEU A 26 -7.21 -1.23 14.35
C LEU A 26 -7.19 -2.48 13.48
N PHE A 27 -7.13 -2.34 12.16
CA PHE A 27 -6.99 -3.48 11.25
C PHE A 27 -5.61 -4.14 11.41
N ASP A 28 -4.53 -3.36 11.52
CA ASP A 28 -3.19 -3.92 11.69
C ASP A 28 -3.02 -4.63 13.04
N ALA A 29 -3.81 -4.30 14.05
CA ALA A 29 -3.83 -5.04 15.32
C ALA A 29 -4.48 -6.43 15.20
N HIS A 30 -5.26 -6.69 14.13
CA HIS A 30 -5.82 -8.03 13.91
C HIS A 30 -4.73 -9.02 13.48
N PRO A 31 -4.66 -10.22 14.08
CA PRO A 31 -3.55 -11.15 13.84
C PRO A 31 -3.46 -11.70 12.41
N ASP A 32 -4.58 -11.73 11.68
CA ASP A 32 -4.65 -12.29 10.32
C ASP A 32 -4.58 -11.19 9.23
N VAL A 33 -4.35 -9.93 9.60
CA VAL A 33 -4.32 -8.79 8.68
C VAL A 33 -2.95 -8.12 8.70
N THR A 34 -2.37 -7.83 7.54
CA THR A 34 -1.21 -6.96 7.40
C THR A 34 -1.64 -5.61 6.84
N PHE A 35 -1.23 -4.52 7.49
CA PHE A 35 -1.67 -3.18 7.10
C PHE A 35 -0.59 -2.13 7.40
N PRO A 36 0.40 -1.96 6.51
CA PRO A 36 1.51 -1.05 6.73
C PRO A 36 1.10 0.43 6.73
N PRO A 37 2.01 1.33 7.10
CA PRO A 37 1.85 2.77 6.93
C PRO A 37 1.60 3.18 5.48
N GLU A 38 1.24 4.43 5.27
CA GLU A 38 0.94 5.02 3.97
C GLU A 38 2.16 5.04 3.05
N CYS A 39 2.02 4.52 1.82
CA CYS A 39 3.00 4.65 0.74
C CYS A 39 2.31 4.38 -0.61
N GLN A 40 2.39 5.33 -1.55
CA GLN A 40 1.66 5.25 -2.83
C GLN A 40 2.39 4.45 -3.91
N PHE A 41 3.29 3.54 -3.55
CA PHE A 41 4.15 2.84 -4.51
C PHE A 41 3.38 2.09 -5.60
N ILE A 42 2.21 1.52 -5.28
CA ILE A 42 1.41 0.74 -6.25
C ILE A 42 1.09 1.59 -7.50
N VAL A 43 0.60 2.81 -7.30
CA VAL A 43 0.21 3.66 -8.43
C VAL A 43 1.40 4.36 -9.06
N ASN A 44 2.40 4.74 -8.27
CA ASN A 44 3.58 5.45 -8.73
C ASN A 44 4.49 4.56 -9.60
N LEU A 45 4.66 3.28 -9.24
CA LEU A 45 5.53 2.36 -9.97
C LEU A 45 4.79 1.63 -11.11
N TYR A 46 3.45 1.61 -11.10
CA TYR A 46 2.67 0.93 -12.12
C TYR A 46 3.06 1.31 -13.57
N PRO A 47 3.26 2.60 -13.94
CA PRO A 47 3.59 2.95 -15.31
C PRO A 47 4.84 2.25 -15.84
N LYS A 48 5.86 2.08 -14.97
CA LYS A 48 7.14 1.45 -15.33
C LYS A 48 7.02 -0.08 -15.41
N TYR A 49 6.28 -0.70 -14.48
CA TYR A 49 6.33 -2.15 -14.28
C TYR A 49 5.09 -2.92 -14.74
N LYS A 50 4.05 -2.24 -15.22
CA LYS A 50 2.75 -2.87 -15.59
C LYS A 50 2.83 -3.95 -16.67
N ASN A 51 3.87 -3.92 -17.52
CA ASN A 51 4.05 -4.84 -18.64
C ASN A 51 5.20 -5.82 -18.40
N VAL A 52 5.85 -5.80 -17.23
CA VAL A 52 6.92 -6.72 -16.89
C VAL A 52 6.33 -8.10 -16.60
N ASN A 53 6.55 -9.04 -17.51
CA ASN A 53 6.19 -10.45 -17.37
C ASN A 53 6.84 -11.24 -18.51
N PRO A 54 7.74 -12.21 -18.25
CA PRO A 54 8.20 -12.64 -16.92
C PRO A 54 9.10 -11.60 -16.23
N TRP A 55 9.08 -11.62 -14.90
CA TRP A 55 10.01 -10.84 -14.08
C TRP A 55 11.37 -11.52 -14.05
N LYS A 56 12.41 -10.80 -14.42
CA LYS A 56 13.80 -11.22 -14.26
C LYS A 56 14.37 -10.66 -12.97
N GLU A 57 15.48 -11.21 -12.48
CA GLU A 57 16.18 -10.68 -11.30
C GLU A 57 16.51 -9.18 -11.44
N GLU A 58 16.96 -8.76 -12.62
CA GLU A 58 17.27 -7.35 -12.91
C GLU A 58 16.05 -6.43 -12.78
N ASP A 59 14.86 -6.89 -13.19
CA ASP A 59 13.60 -6.15 -13.05
C ASP A 59 13.20 -6.02 -11.58
N LEU A 60 13.35 -7.11 -10.81
CA LEU A 60 13.04 -7.14 -9.38
C LEU A 60 14.00 -6.26 -8.56
N ILE A 61 15.30 -6.23 -8.92
CA ILE A 61 16.27 -5.33 -8.31
C ILE A 61 15.91 -3.87 -8.62
N SER A 62 15.57 -3.57 -9.89
CA SER A 62 15.15 -2.23 -10.28
C SER A 62 13.86 -1.80 -9.56
N PHE A 63 12.89 -2.73 -9.42
CA PHE A 63 11.66 -2.49 -8.67
C PHE A 63 11.95 -2.23 -7.18
N TYR A 64 12.83 -3.02 -6.56
CA TYR A 64 13.27 -2.83 -5.18
C TYR A 64 13.92 -1.45 -4.97
N ASP A 65 14.82 -1.04 -5.86
CA ASP A 65 15.51 0.25 -5.76
C ASP A 65 14.50 1.41 -5.90
N ASP A 66 13.59 1.35 -6.88
CA ASP A 66 12.53 2.35 -7.05
C ASP A 66 11.57 2.39 -5.86
N LEU A 67 11.24 1.23 -5.27
CA LEU A 67 10.39 1.13 -4.10
C LEU A 67 11.03 1.77 -2.87
N CYS A 68 12.33 1.51 -2.64
CA CYS A 68 13.08 2.11 -1.53
C CYS A 68 13.15 3.63 -1.62
N ASN A 69 13.02 4.20 -2.81
CA ASN A 69 13.01 5.64 -3.06
C ASN A 69 11.60 6.26 -3.02
N GLN A 70 10.56 5.46 -2.75
CA GLN A 70 9.19 6.02 -2.64
C GLN A 70 9.01 6.83 -1.37
N TRP A 71 8.31 7.94 -1.52
CA TRP A 71 7.93 8.79 -0.39
C TRP A 71 7.18 7.99 0.68
N LEU A 72 7.53 8.16 1.95
CA LEU A 72 7.05 7.45 3.13
C LEU A 72 7.38 5.96 3.21
N PHE A 73 8.05 5.33 2.23
CA PHE A 73 8.36 3.91 2.33
C PHE A 73 9.25 3.58 3.54
N ASP A 74 10.19 4.46 3.88
CA ASP A 74 11.05 4.27 5.06
C ASP A 74 10.27 4.24 6.39
N THR A 75 9.04 4.78 6.42
CA THR A 75 8.18 4.71 7.61
C THR A 75 7.73 3.28 7.95
N TRP A 76 7.82 2.36 6.99
CA TRP A 76 7.50 0.94 7.19
C TRP A 76 8.55 0.22 8.04
N LYS A 77 9.76 0.79 8.17
CA LYS A 77 10.89 0.23 8.95
C LYS A 77 11.17 -1.24 8.63
N MET A 78 11.08 -1.59 7.35
CA MET A 78 11.28 -2.96 6.87
C MET A 78 12.76 -3.36 6.91
N ASP A 79 13.00 -4.65 7.13
CA ASP A 79 14.29 -5.25 6.80
C ASP A 79 14.47 -5.26 5.27
N LYS A 80 15.33 -4.35 4.79
CA LYS A 80 15.58 -4.15 3.36
C LYS A 80 16.22 -5.37 2.70
N ASN A 81 17.06 -6.12 3.43
CA ASN A 81 17.68 -7.35 2.90
C ASN A 81 16.62 -8.44 2.72
N LYS A 82 15.81 -8.69 3.74
CA LYS A 82 14.70 -9.64 3.67
C LYS A 82 13.70 -9.28 2.56
N LEU A 83 13.40 -7.99 2.37
CA LEU A 83 12.53 -7.56 1.28
C LEU A 83 13.13 -7.90 -0.08
N LYS A 84 14.41 -7.62 -0.27
CA LYS A 84 15.12 -7.93 -1.53
C LYS A 84 15.13 -9.44 -1.79
N GLU A 85 15.47 -10.24 -0.79
CA GLU A 85 15.45 -11.70 -0.89
C GLU A 85 14.06 -12.23 -1.26
N ASN A 86 13.02 -11.79 -0.55
CA ASN A 86 11.65 -12.19 -0.83
C ASN A 86 11.18 -11.79 -2.24
N LEU A 87 11.57 -10.62 -2.74
CA LEU A 87 11.26 -10.20 -4.10
C LEU A 87 11.94 -11.10 -5.14
N LEU A 88 13.23 -11.42 -4.96
CA LEU A 88 13.99 -12.25 -5.89
C LEU A 88 13.44 -13.69 -6.01
N GLU A 89 12.79 -14.21 -4.97
CA GLU A 89 12.09 -15.51 -5.04
C GLU A 89 10.90 -15.49 -6.04
N TYR A 90 10.44 -14.31 -6.44
CA TYR A 90 9.34 -14.14 -7.40
C TYR A 90 9.83 -13.84 -8.83
N ALA A 91 11.04 -14.27 -9.19
CA ALA A 91 11.44 -14.30 -10.59
C ALA A 91 10.54 -15.28 -11.36
N GLY A 92 10.04 -14.84 -12.53
CA GLY A 92 9.16 -15.65 -13.37
C GLY A 92 7.84 -14.97 -13.75
N ASN A 93 6.84 -15.78 -14.05
CA ASN A 93 5.54 -15.30 -14.54
C ASN A 93 4.61 -14.87 -13.39
N HIS A 94 4.66 -13.59 -13.03
CA HIS A 94 3.84 -13.01 -11.99
C HIS A 94 3.25 -11.68 -12.45
N SER A 95 2.02 -11.38 -12.01
CA SER A 95 1.43 -10.08 -12.24
C SER A 95 2.12 -9.01 -11.39
N TYR A 96 2.05 -7.76 -11.83
CA TYR A 96 2.49 -6.61 -11.03
C TYR A 96 1.83 -6.59 -9.64
N GLY A 97 0.54 -6.91 -9.58
CA GLY A 97 -0.20 -7.01 -8.32
C GLY A 97 0.37 -8.06 -7.37
N THR A 98 0.85 -9.20 -7.90
CA THR A 98 1.52 -10.23 -7.08
C THR A 98 2.81 -9.69 -6.48
N ILE A 99 3.65 -9.01 -7.26
CA ILE A 99 4.89 -8.40 -6.75
C ILE A 99 4.58 -7.35 -5.67
N CYS A 100 3.55 -6.53 -5.87
CA CYS A 100 3.10 -5.61 -4.82
C CYS A 100 2.69 -6.35 -3.53
N LYS A 101 1.97 -7.47 -3.63
CA LYS A 101 1.57 -8.27 -2.46
C LYS A 101 2.79 -8.84 -1.70
N VAL A 102 3.89 -9.19 -2.39
CA VAL A 102 5.14 -9.62 -1.74
C VAL A 102 5.66 -8.52 -0.79
N VAL A 103 5.62 -7.27 -1.21
CA VAL A 103 6.04 -6.13 -0.38
C VAL A 103 5.21 -6.06 0.90
N TYR A 104 3.88 -6.17 0.81
CA TYR A 104 2.98 -6.16 1.97
C TYR A 104 3.23 -7.35 2.91
N MET A 105 3.47 -8.52 2.36
CA MET A 105 3.73 -9.74 3.14
C MET A 105 5.08 -9.73 3.83
N THR A 106 6.02 -8.88 3.37
CA THR A 106 7.32 -8.69 4.03
C THR A 106 7.26 -7.65 5.15
N TYR A 107 6.19 -6.84 5.21
CA TYR A 107 6.03 -5.85 6.27
C TYR A 107 5.99 -6.50 7.65
N ASN A 108 6.81 -5.98 8.57
CA ASN A 108 6.87 -6.42 9.95
C ASN A 108 6.03 -5.49 10.83
N SER A 109 4.80 -5.89 11.12
CA SER A 109 3.90 -5.14 11.98
C SER A 109 4.42 -5.02 13.41
N LEU A 110 3.98 -3.98 14.13
CA LEU A 110 4.19 -3.84 15.57
C LEU A 110 3.34 -4.81 16.40
N PHE A 111 2.38 -5.47 15.79
CA PHE A 111 1.47 -6.42 16.43
C PHE A 111 1.81 -7.85 16.03
N ASP A 112 1.62 -8.79 16.95
CA ASP A 112 1.81 -10.20 16.68
C ASP A 112 0.90 -10.69 15.56
N LYS A 113 1.49 -11.38 14.58
CA LYS A 113 0.78 -11.91 13.43
C LYS A 113 0.72 -13.43 13.47
N LYS A 114 -0.40 -13.95 12.98
CA LYS A 114 -0.59 -15.36 12.63
C LYS A 114 -0.38 -15.53 11.12
N GLU A 115 -1.15 -16.41 10.51
CA GLU A 115 -1.19 -16.53 9.07
C GLU A 115 -1.96 -15.36 8.47
N ILE A 116 -1.31 -14.54 7.65
CA ILE A 116 -1.96 -13.39 7.01
C ILE A 116 -2.97 -13.87 5.95
N LYS A 117 -4.23 -13.46 6.13
CA LYS A 117 -5.35 -13.80 5.26
C LYS A 117 -5.90 -12.59 4.49
N LEU A 118 -5.46 -11.38 4.86
CA LEU A 118 -5.97 -10.15 4.26
C LEU A 118 -4.90 -9.06 4.28
N ILE A 119 -4.76 -8.38 3.17
CA ILE A 119 -3.87 -7.22 3.02
C ILE A 119 -4.71 -5.95 3.04
N GLY A 120 -4.32 -4.96 3.84
CA GLY A 120 -4.90 -3.62 3.82
C GLY A 120 -3.91 -2.57 3.32
N ASP A 121 -4.39 -1.56 2.63
CA ASP A 121 -3.63 -0.38 2.27
C ASP A 121 -4.48 0.88 2.51
N LYS A 122 -3.87 1.90 3.11
CA LYS A 122 -4.52 3.18 3.38
C LYS A 122 -3.74 4.30 2.73
N ASN A 123 -4.32 4.84 1.67
CA ASN A 123 -3.82 6.03 1.01
C ASN A 123 -5.02 6.93 0.64
N PRO A 124 -5.18 8.11 1.29
CA PRO A 124 -6.28 9.01 0.99
C PRO A 124 -6.38 9.36 -0.50
N GLY A 125 -5.24 9.57 -1.15
CA GLY A 125 -5.14 9.87 -2.58
C GLY A 125 -5.60 8.75 -3.52
N TYR A 126 -5.75 7.52 -3.04
CA TYR A 126 -6.21 6.40 -3.88
C TYR A 126 -7.68 6.52 -4.34
N ALA A 127 -8.44 7.44 -3.76
CA ALA A 127 -9.82 7.68 -4.19
C ALA A 127 -9.93 7.99 -5.69
N ILE A 128 -8.95 8.71 -6.26
CA ILE A 128 -8.93 9.02 -7.70
C ILE A 128 -8.37 7.89 -8.57
N TYR A 129 -7.74 6.88 -7.97
CA TYR A 129 -7.11 5.74 -8.65
C TYR A 129 -7.90 4.43 -8.54
N THR A 130 -9.16 4.47 -8.08
CA THR A 130 -9.98 3.25 -7.86
C THR A 130 -10.07 2.36 -9.09
N LYS A 131 -10.25 2.94 -10.29
CA LYS A 131 -10.27 2.18 -11.55
C LYS A 131 -8.94 1.48 -11.85
N LEU A 132 -7.82 2.16 -11.56
CA LEU A 132 -6.48 1.59 -11.74
C LEU A 132 -6.23 0.46 -10.73
N LEU A 133 -6.59 0.67 -9.47
CA LEU A 133 -6.43 -0.34 -8.42
C LEU A 133 -7.27 -1.58 -8.71
N LEU A 134 -8.50 -1.44 -9.22
CA LEU A 134 -9.32 -2.57 -9.67
C LEU A 134 -8.75 -3.28 -10.91
N LYS A 135 -8.01 -2.57 -11.77
CA LYS A 135 -7.28 -3.19 -12.87
C LYS A 135 -6.12 -4.06 -12.38
N ILE A 136 -5.42 -3.62 -11.33
CA ILE A 136 -4.27 -4.33 -10.74
C ILE A 136 -4.76 -5.49 -9.85
N PHE A 137 -5.82 -5.27 -9.07
CA PHE A 137 -6.43 -6.18 -8.11
C PHE A 137 -7.94 -6.26 -8.35
N PRO A 138 -8.40 -7.11 -9.27
CA PRO A 138 -9.83 -7.17 -9.62
C PRO A 138 -10.74 -7.55 -8.46
N GLU A 139 -10.21 -8.27 -7.46
CA GLU A 139 -10.92 -8.69 -6.25
C GLU A 139 -10.97 -7.65 -5.13
N ALA A 140 -10.28 -6.51 -5.31
CA ALA A 140 -10.11 -5.52 -4.25
C ALA A 140 -11.45 -4.95 -3.75
N LYS A 141 -11.51 -4.72 -2.44
CA LYS A 141 -12.60 -4.01 -1.77
C LYS A 141 -12.14 -2.61 -1.38
N PHE A 142 -13.10 -1.69 -1.28
CA PHE A 142 -12.82 -0.31 -0.87
C PHE A 142 -13.67 0.06 0.34
N ILE A 143 -13.03 0.65 1.34
CA ILE A 143 -13.68 1.25 2.50
C ILE A 143 -13.49 2.76 2.37
N HIS A 144 -14.60 3.49 2.17
CA HIS A 144 -14.56 4.94 2.08
C HIS A 144 -14.97 5.55 3.42
N ILE A 145 -14.03 6.27 4.06
CA ILE A 145 -14.30 6.98 5.31
C ILE A 145 -14.74 8.41 4.98
N VAL A 146 -15.92 8.76 5.49
CA VAL A 146 -16.46 10.11 5.40
C VAL A 146 -16.56 10.69 6.80
N ARG A 147 -16.10 11.91 6.98
CA ARG A 147 -16.22 12.70 8.20
C ARG A 147 -16.94 14.00 7.90
N ASP A 148 -17.63 14.59 8.90
CA ASP A 148 -18.19 15.94 8.78
C ASP A 148 -17.11 16.92 8.29
N TYR A 149 -17.42 17.68 7.24
CA TYR A 149 -16.45 18.54 6.59
C TYR A 149 -15.96 19.67 7.51
N ARG A 150 -16.79 20.13 8.45
CA ARG A 150 -16.46 21.19 9.40
C ARG A 150 -15.37 20.71 10.36
N ASP A 151 -15.54 19.52 10.93
CA ASP A 151 -14.55 18.89 11.80
C ASP A 151 -13.26 18.56 11.05
N ASN A 152 -13.40 18.12 9.81
CA ASN A 152 -12.25 17.83 8.95
C ASN A 152 -11.45 19.11 8.66
N PHE A 153 -12.15 20.22 8.34
CA PHE A 153 -11.54 21.51 8.07
C PHE A 153 -10.78 22.07 9.29
N VAL A 154 -11.40 22.03 10.47
CA VAL A 154 -10.73 22.45 11.72
C VAL A 154 -9.48 21.60 11.98
N SER A 155 -9.58 20.29 11.77
CA SER A 155 -8.43 19.38 11.96
C SER A 155 -7.30 19.64 10.96
N ILE A 156 -7.61 20.06 9.72
CA ILE A 156 -6.60 20.40 8.71
C ILE A 156 -5.90 21.71 9.07
N LYS A 157 -6.64 22.72 9.51
CA LYS A 157 -6.07 24.03 9.92
C LYS A 157 -5.06 23.93 11.07
N ASN A 158 -5.23 22.95 11.93
CA ASN A 158 -4.37 22.75 13.12
C ASN A 158 -3.13 21.89 12.84
N VAL A 159 -2.85 21.58 11.59
CA VAL A 159 -1.68 20.78 11.17
C VAL A 159 -0.94 21.55 10.09
N ASP A 160 0.32 21.85 10.33
CA ASP A 160 1.22 22.38 9.29
C ASP A 160 1.46 21.26 8.25
N PHE A 161 0.62 21.25 7.22
CA PHE A 161 0.90 20.46 6.04
C PHE A 161 1.87 21.25 5.17
N GLU A 162 3.10 20.81 5.05
CA GLU A 162 4.04 21.28 4.02
C GLU A 162 3.61 20.88 2.58
N LEU A 163 2.41 20.37 2.41
CA LEU A 163 1.88 20.04 1.09
C LEU A 163 1.09 21.22 0.54
N PRO A 164 1.37 21.66 -0.71
CA PRO A 164 0.52 22.63 -1.37
C PRO A 164 -0.88 22.04 -1.46
N ILE A 165 -1.82 22.63 -0.72
CA ILE A 165 -3.25 22.34 -0.91
C ILE A 165 -3.56 22.83 -2.33
N PRO A 166 -3.96 21.95 -3.27
CA PRO A 166 -4.42 22.43 -4.55
C PRO A 166 -5.57 23.40 -4.25
N SER A 167 -5.42 24.64 -4.67
CA SER A 167 -6.51 25.62 -4.63
C SER A 167 -7.67 25.02 -5.42
N ILE A 168 -8.70 24.59 -4.72
CA ILE A 168 -9.98 24.24 -5.35
C ILE A 168 -10.61 25.57 -5.74
N VAL A 169 -10.43 25.94 -7.00
CA VAL A 169 -11.25 26.94 -7.69
C VAL A 169 -12.53 26.27 -8.16
#